data_9f057d6a4a9c300a8e15140edd0e54bf
#
_entry.id   9f057d6a4a9c300a8e15140edd0e54bf
#
_cell.length_a   1.000
_cell.length_b   1.000
_cell.length_c   1.000
_cell.angle_alpha   90.00
_cell.angle_beta   90.00
_cell.angle_gamma   90.00
#
_symmetry.space_group_name_H-M   'P 1'
#
loop_
_entity.id
_entity.type
_entity.pdbx_description
1 polymer ?
#
loop_
_entity_poly.entity_id
_entity_poly.type
_entity_poly.pdbx_seq_one_letter_code
_entity_poly.pdbx_strand_id
1 'polypeptide(L)'
;MQYEELVPPPELRSLVHRLWVLRGRAYAGGPFQRAMPDGRAELIFNFADPFECLDGRRARTQPPALLVGPSRRAMAIRPTGTVDLIGIRFRPEALAAWLRVRGAELAEAWFSLAEVPAPLETTLPERLAEADSTRRRLMILRSQLVRTPVPSDRRLSSAVDMILADGRARPQRIAEVVGLSRRQLGRLFQERIGIAPKSLGLLGRFQRALRALDGGTRTSLASVAAGAGYFDQAHLCRDFRLFAGTTPAGYRREMRALTRHFLDSP
;
A
#
# COMPACT_ATOMS: atom_id res chain seq x y z
N MET A 1 16.11 9.15 5.85
CA MET A 1 15.11 8.17 6.35
C MET A 1 15.52 6.77 5.93
N GLN A 2 15.42 5.81 6.84
CA GLN A 2 15.73 4.40 6.61
C GLN A 2 14.42 3.63 6.51
N TYR A 3 14.21 2.94 5.38
CA TYR A 3 13.08 2.06 5.12
C TYR A 3 13.54 0.62 5.01
N GLU A 4 12.87 -0.28 5.70
CA GLU A 4 13.17 -1.71 5.71
C GLU A 4 11.88 -2.51 5.52
N GLU A 5 11.87 -3.47 4.58
CA GLU A 5 10.78 -4.43 4.43
C GLU A 5 11.18 -5.79 5.00
N LEU A 6 10.27 -6.40 5.75
CA LEU A 6 10.43 -7.67 6.40
C LEU A 6 9.46 -8.70 5.82
N VAL A 7 9.95 -9.89 5.55
CA VAL A 7 9.12 -11.02 5.11
C VAL A 7 8.29 -11.51 6.30
N PRO A 8 6.95 -11.64 6.15
CA PRO A 8 6.13 -12.15 7.23
C PRO A 8 6.46 -13.62 7.53
N PRO A 9 6.41 -14.03 8.82
CA PRO A 9 6.60 -15.41 9.21
C PRO A 9 5.49 -16.30 8.58
N PRO A 10 5.74 -17.61 8.40
CA PRO A 10 4.89 -18.51 7.63
C PRO A 10 3.40 -18.45 8.00
N GLU A 11 3.10 -18.38 9.29
CA GLU A 11 1.72 -18.34 9.81
C GLU A 11 0.95 -17.06 9.48
N LEU A 12 1.64 -15.98 9.13
CA LEU A 12 1.02 -14.72 8.73
C LEU A 12 0.92 -14.53 7.20
N ARG A 13 1.51 -15.39 6.39
CA ARG A 13 1.58 -15.21 4.93
C ARG A 13 0.23 -15.24 4.21
N SER A 14 -0.79 -15.81 4.83
CA SER A 14 -2.17 -15.77 4.31
C SER A 14 -2.84 -14.41 4.53
N LEU A 15 -2.40 -13.64 5.53
CA LEU A 15 -2.92 -12.34 5.90
C LEU A 15 -2.02 -11.19 5.42
N VAL A 16 -0.73 -11.31 5.68
CA VAL A 16 0.27 -10.25 5.53
C VAL A 16 1.13 -10.46 4.28
N HIS A 17 1.24 -9.43 3.45
CA HIS A 17 2.16 -9.41 2.32
C HIS A 17 3.57 -9.03 2.74
N ARG A 18 3.70 -7.94 3.54
CA ARG A 18 4.96 -7.43 4.09
C ARG A 18 4.71 -6.75 5.44
N LEU A 19 5.72 -6.80 6.28
CA LEU A 19 5.90 -5.88 7.39
C LEU A 19 6.95 -4.86 6.96
N TRP A 20 6.85 -3.63 7.44
CA TRP A 20 7.86 -2.62 7.14
C TRP A 20 8.09 -1.67 8.31
N VAL A 21 9.27 -1.08 8.33
CA VAL A 21 9.69 -0.10 9.34
C VAL A 21 10.22 1.12 8.60
N LEU A 22 9.86 2.32 9.05
CA LEU A 22 10.40 3.57 8.56
C LEU A 22 10.90 4.41 9.73
N ARG A 23 12.17 4.80 9.70
CA ARG A 23 12.80 5.61 10.73
C ARG A 23 13.61 6.76 10.16
N GLY A 24 13.71 7.82 10.95
CA GLY A 24 14.56 8.94 10.60
C GLY A 24 14.06 10.25 11.15
N ARG A 25 14.45 11.32 10.49
CA ARG A 25 14.03 12.67 10.84
C ARG A 25 13.68 13.44 9.56
N ALA A 26 12.65 14.24 9.63
CA ALA A 26 12.27 15.16 8.60
C ALA A 26 12.24 16.59 9.13
N TYR A 27 12.33 17.55 8.24
CA TYR A 27 12.16 18.96 8.62
C TYR A 27 10.67 19.30 8.68
N ALA A 28 10.28 19.99 9.73
CA ALA A 28 8.93 20.54 9.82
C ALA A 28 8.66 21.48 8.64
N GLY A 29 7.46 21.35 8.05
CA GLY A 29 7.10 22.17 6.89
C GLY A 29 7.70 21.74 5.54
N GLY A 30 8.36 20.60 5.47
CA GLY A 30 8.85 20.02 4.22
C GLY A 30 7.73 19.78 3.19
N PRO A 31 8.06 19.48 1.93
CA PRO A 31 7.07 19.24 0.89
C PRO A 31 6.27 17.97 1.14
N PHE A 32 5.00 17.94 0.72
CA PHE A 32 4.21 16.72 0.69
C PHE A 32 4.82 15.72 -0.30
N GLN A 33 4.91 14.49 0.13
CA GLN A 33 5.40 13.35 -0.66
C GLN A 33 4.21 12.47 -1.06
N ARG A 34 4.32 11.77 -2.18
CA ARG A 34 3.27 10.87 -2.65
C ARG A 34 3.52 9.44 -2.16
N ALA A 35 2.64 8.93 -1.30
CA ALA A 35 2.51 7.50 -1.05
C ALA A 35 1.76 6.88 -2.24
N MET A 36 2.48 6.09 -3.05
CA MET A 36 1.95 5.55 -4.31
C MET A 36 1.04 4.35 -4.07
N PRO A 37 -0.12 4.27 -4.77
CA PRO A 37 -1.06 3.18 -4.57
C PRO A 37 -0.54 1.87 -5.15
N ASP A 38 -0.70 0.78 -4.42
CA ASP A 38 -0.39 -0.59 -4.86
C ASP A 38 -1.60 -1.53 -4.83
N GLY A 39 -2.77 -0.99 -4.46
CA GLY A 39 -4.01 -1.74 -4.34
C GLY A 39 -4.10 -2.61 -3.09
N ARG A 40 -3.19 -2.41 -2.13
CA ARG A 40 -3.19 -3.07 -0.83
C ARG A 40 -3.62 -2.11 0.27
N ALA A 41 -4.10 -2.71 1.34
CA ALA A 41 -4.37 -1.97 2.56
C ALA A 41 -3.20 -2.08 3.53
N GLU A 42 -3.06 -1.09 4.40
CA GLU A 42 -2.01 -1.03 5.40
C GLU A 42 -2.56 -0.65 6.78
N LEU A 43 -2.04 -1.27 7.82
CA LEU A 43 -2.20 -0.83 9.20
C LEU A 43 -0.86 -0.26 9.66
N ILE A 44 -0.86 1.00 10.07
CA ILE A 44 0.35 1.77 10.38
C ILE A 44 0.28 2.24 11.84
N PHE A 45 1.35 2.04 12.58
CA PHE A 45 1.55 2.56 13.93
C PHE A 45 2.68 3.57 13.92
N ASN A 46 2.41 4.76 14.44
CA ASN A 46 3.38 5.86 14.57
C ASN A 46 3.74 6.07 16.04
N PHE A 47 5.04 6.04 16.36
CA PHE A 47 5.59 6.14 17.70
C PHE A 47 6.36 7.46 17.93
N ALA A 48 6.33 8.37 16.96
CA ALA A 48 7.03 9.66 17.02
C ALA A 48 6.11 10.80 16.57
N ASP A 49 6.67 11.83 15.93
CA ASP A 49 5.89 12.98 15.49
C ASP A 49 4.83 12.59 14.43
N PRO A 50 3.66 13.24 14.44
CA PRO A 50 2.59 12.89 13.53
C PRO A 50 2.95 13.14 12.07
N PHE A 51 2.25 12.44 11.18
CA PHE A 51 2.21 12.78 9.77
C PHE A 51 1.01 13.65 9.46
N GLU A 52 1.14 14.49 8.45
CA GLU A 52 0.03 15.19 7.83
C GLU A 52 -0.31 14.55 6.48
N CYS A 53 -1.58 14.50 6.17
CA CYS A 53 -2.12 14.07 4.89
C CYS A 53 -2.89 15.25 4.27
N LEU A 54 -2.75 15.41 2.96
CA LEU A 54 -3.47 16.44 2.22
C LEU A 54 -4.84 15.90 1.78
N ASP A 55 -5.90 16.48 2.34
CA ASP A 55 -7.30 16.22 1.97
C ASP A 55 -7.81 17.44 1.16
N GLY A 56 -7.83 17.31 -0.15
CA GLY A 56 -8.05 18.44 -1.04
C GLY A 56 -6.93 19.49 -0.89
N ARG A 57 -7.27 20.66 -0.32
CA ARG A 57 -6.31 21.74 -0.04
C ARG A 57 -5.95 21.88 1.44
N ARG A 58 -6.52 21.06 2.32
CA ARG A 58 -6.29 21.13 3.77
C ARG A 58 -5.35 20.01 4.22
N ALA A 59 -4.36 20.37 5.03
CA ALA A 59 -3.55 19.39 5.74
C ALA A 59 -4.33 18.89 6.96
N ARG A 60 -4.40 17.59 7.14
CA ARG A 60 -5.01 16.92 8.30
C ARG A 60 -3.97 16.04 8.96
N THR A 61 -3.88 16.12 10.27
CA THR A 61 -3.01 15.24 11.06
C THR A 61 -3.54 13.81 11.04
N GLN A 62 -2.65 12.86 10.79
CA GLN A 62 -2.98 11.43 10.85
C GLN A 62 -2.97 10.95 12.31
N PRO A 63 -3.86 10.03 12.68
CA PRO A 63 -3.85 9.40 13.99
C PRO A 63 -2.61 8.50 14.18
N PRO A 64 -2.19 8.23 15.43
CA PRO A 64 -1.02 7.40 15.71
C PRO A 64 -1.19 5.94 15.31
N ALA A 65 -2.42 5.44 15.22
CA ALA A 65 -2.74 4.13 14.66
C ALA A 65 -3.75 4.31 13.51
N LEU A 66 -3.32 4.00 12.30
CA LEU A 66 -3.99 4.32 11.05
C LEU A 66 -4.22 3.07 10.21
N LEU A 67 -5.46 2.84 9.79
CA LEU A 67 -5.81 1.89 8.74
C LEU A 67 -5.98 2.63 7.42
N VAL A 68 -5.17 2.30 6.43
CA VAL A 68 -5.31 2.79 5.06
C VAL A 68 -5.91 1.69 4.20
N GLY A 69 -7.06 1.95 3.62
CA GLY A 69 -7.72 1.02 2.71
C GLY A 69 -7.04 0.96 1.34
N PRO A 70 -7.39 -0.03 0.51
CA PRO A 70 -6.85 -0.14 -0.83
C PRO A 70 -7.28 1.08 -1.67
N SER A 71 -6.31 1.78 -2.23
CA SER A 71 -6.54 2.99 -3.03
C SER A 71 -6.00 2.86 -4.45
N ARG A 72 -6.60 3.59 -5.38
CA ARG A 72 -6.13 3.79 -6.75
C ARG A 72 -5.47 5.14 -6.96
N ARG A 73 -5.37 5.98 -5.93
CA ARG A 73 -4.78 7.31 -6.01
C ARG A 73 -3.67 7.46 -4.98
N ALA A 74 -2.62 8.16 -5.35
CA ALA A 74 -1.57 8.53 -4.41
C ALA A 74 -2.12 9.44 -3.32
N MET A 75 -1.71 9.17 -2.10
CA MET A 75 -1.95 10.04 -0.95
C MET A 75 -0.77 10.99 -0.78
N ALA A 76 -1.03 12.28 -0.65
CA ALA A 76 0.01 13.26 -0.36
C ALA A 76 0.19 13.35 1.16
N ILE A 77 1.34 12.93 1.66
CA ILE A 77 1.70 12.88 3.08
C ILE A 77 2.99 13.63 3.35
N ARG A 78 3.15 14.13 4.56
CA ARG A 78 4.44 14.67 5.02
C ARG A 78 4.66 14.39 6.50
N PRO A 79 5.87 13.99 6.90
CA PRO A 79 6.26 13.92 8.29
C PRO A 79 6.44 15.32 8.87
N THR A 80 6.16 15.52 10.16
CA THR A 80 6.31 16.81 10.83
C THR A 80 7.57 16.92 11.68
N GLY A 81 8.32 15.82 11.82
CA GLY A 81 9.56 15.79 12.63
C GLY A 81 10.20 14.41 12.63
N THR A 82 10.42 13.85 13.82
CA THR A 82 10.97 12.50 14.00
C THR A 82 10.02 11.45 13.45
N VAL A 83 10.54 10.43 12.79
CA VAL A 83 9.80 9.34 12.17
C VAL A 83 10.17 8.01 12.81
N ASP A 84 9.20 7.31 13.37
CA ASP A 84 9.32 5.92 13.83
C ASP A 84 7.98 5.21 13.57
N LEU A 85 7.90 4.52 12.43
CA LEU A 85 6.69 3.82 11.98
C LEU A 85 6.94 2.32 11.88
N ILE A 86 5.90 1.55 12.18
CA ILE A 86 5.77 0.15 11.76
C ILE A 86 4.49 0.02 10.96
N GLY A 87 4.57 -0.61 9.78
CA GLY A 87 3.41 -0.88 8.95
C GLY A 87 3.24 -2.37 8.66
N ILE A 88 1.99 -2.77 8.55
CA ILE A 88 1.54 -4.09 8.12
C ILE A 88 0.85 -3.90 6.79
N ARG A 89 1.45 -4.37 5.71
CA ARG A 89 0.84 -4.39 4.38
C ARG A 89 0.14 -5.70 4.18
N PHE A 90 -1.17 -5.69 4.04
CA PHE A 90 -1.99 -6.88 3.90
C PHE A 90 -1.97 -7.44 2.48
N ARG A 91 -2.29 -8.73 2.33
CA ARG A 91 -2.69 -9.26 1.02
C ARG A 91 -4.01 -8.61 0.62
N PRO A 92 -4.23 -8.29 -0.68
CA PRO A 92 -5.41 -7.55 -1.11
C PRO A 92 -6.72 -8.18 -0.65
N GLU A 93 -6.81 -9.51 -0.70
CA GLU A 93 -8.00 -10.29 -0.39
C GLU A 93 -8.21 -10.58 1.10
N ALA A 94 -7.24 -10.24 1.97
CA ALA A 94 -7.23 -10.72 3.34
C ALA A 94 -7.84 -9.76 4.35
N LEU A 95 -7.60 -8.44 4.23
CA LEU A 95 -7.97 -7.46 5.26
C LEU A 95 -9.48 -7.43 5.53
N ALA A 96 -10.30 -7.31 4.48
CA ALA A 96 -11.76 -7.23 4.65
C ALA A 96 -12.34 -8.47 5.32
N ALA A 97 -11.77 -9.65 5.01
CA ALA A 97 -12.14 -10.90 5.66
C ALA A 97 -11.72 -10.95 7.13
N TRP A 98 -10.54 -10.43 7.43
CA TRP A 98 -10.01 -10.36 8.79
C TRP A 98 -10.81 -9.39 9.67
N LEU A 99 -11.19 -8.24 9.13
CA LEU A 99 -12.04 -7.24 9.80
C LEU A 99 -13.55 -7.64 9.82
N ARG A 100 -13.96 -8.64 9.03
CA ARG A 100 -15.35 -9.03 8.81
C ARG A 100 -16.24 -7.91 8.28
N VAL A 101 -15.68 -7.07 7.40
CA VAL A 101 -16.38 -6.00 6.70
C VAL A 101 -16.33 -6.22 5.20
N ARG A 102 -17.06 -5.44 4.42
CA ARG A 102 -16.97 -5.50 2.97
C ARG A 102 -15.77 -4.67 2.49
N GLY A 103 -15.01 -5.20 1.53
CA GLY A 103 -13.85 -4.50 0.96
C GLY A 103 -14.19 -3.12 0.40
N ALA A 104 -15.39 -2.97 -0.17
CA ALA A 104 -15.86 -1.69 -0.69
C ALA A 104 -16.00 -0.59 0.38
N GLU A 105 -16.17 -0.95 1.65
CA GLU A 105 -16.27 0.00 2.78
C GLU A 105 -14.90 0.56 3.16
N LEU A 106 -13.83 -0.16 2.83
CA LEU A 106 -12.45 0.24 3.11
C LEU A 106 -11.80 1.00 1.96
N ALA A 107 -12.29 0.81 0.73
CA ALA A 107 -11.63 1.32 -0.46
C ALA A 107 -11.63 2.85 -0.54
N GLU A 108 -10.50 3.41 -1.01
CA GLU A 108 -10.27 4.86 -1.22
C GLU A 108 -10.39 5.72 0.07
N ALA A 109 -10.25 5.09 1.25
CA ALA A 109 -10.38 5.77 2.54
C ALA A 109 -9.26 5.38 3.51
N TRP A 110 -9.10 6.19 4.55
CA TRP A 110 -8.27 5.88 5.71
C TRP A 110 -9.08 6.17 6.99
N PHE A 111 -8.77 5.44 8.05
CA PHE A 111 -9.51 5.44 9.31
C PHE A 111 -8.53 5.47 10.48
N SER A 112 -8.92 6.13 11.57
CA SER A 112 -8.29 5.83 12.86
C SER A 112 -8.57 4.36 13.22
N LEU A 113 -7.57 3.65 13.74
CA LEU A 113 -7.79 2.27 14.18
C LEU A 113 -8.89 2.17 15.24
N ALA A 114 -9.08 3.20 16.05
CA ALA A 114 -10.14 3.28 17.06
C ALA A 114 -11.56 3.28 16.44
N GLU A 115 -11.70 3.66 15.17
CA GLU A 115 -12.99 3.68 14.44
C GLU A 115 -13.28 2.37 13.71
N VAL A 116 -12.33 1.43 13.70
CA VAL A 116 -12.45 0.17 12.95
C VAL A 116 -12.66 -0.99 13.91
N PRO A 117 -13.67 -1.86 13.69
CA PRO A 117 -13.89 -3.07 14.51
C PRO A 117 -12.81 -4.13 14.22
N ALA A 118 -11.55 -3.80 14.48
CA ALA A 118 -10.44 -4.72 14.26
C ALA A 118 -10.38 -5.79 15.38
N PRO A 119 -10.05 -7.05 15.06
CA PRO A 119 -9.88 -8.11 16.04
C PRO A 119 -8.52 -7.99 16.76
N LEU A 120 -8.25 -6.80 17.28
CA LEU A 120 -7.04 -6.43 18.02
C LEU A 120 -7.42 -6.02 19.45
N GLU A 121 -6.50 -6.17 20.37
CA GLU A 121 -6.67 -5.63 21.71
C GLU A 121 -6.71 -4.10 21.65
N THR A 122 -7.63 -3.48 22.39
CA THR A 122 -7.77 -2.01 22.44
C THR A 122 -6.50 -1.33 22.97
N THR A 123 -5.76 -2.01 23.84
CA THR A 123 -4.48 -1.54 24.41
C THR A 123 -3.27 -1.83 23.53
N LEU A 124 -3.46 -2.34 22.31
CA LEU A 124 -2.35 -2.66 21.41
C LEU A 124 -1.48 -1.45 21.06
N PRO A 125 -2.02 -0.27 20.73
CA PRO A 125 -1.20 0.91 20.42
C PRO A 125 -0.28 1.31 21.59
N GLU A 126 -0.81 1.30 22.82
CA GLU A 126 -0.06 1.63 24.03
C GLU A 126 1.06 0.61 24.28
N ARG A 127 0.76 -0.68 24.21
CA ARG A 127 1.76 -1.75 24.34
C ARG A 127 2.87 -1.68 23.30
N LEU A 128 2.55 -1.26 22.10
CA LEU A 128 3.53 -1.05 21.04
C LEU A 128 4.39 0.19 21.32
N ALA A 129 3.80 1.26 21.84
CA ALA A 129 4.52 2.48 22.20
C ALA A 129 5.51 2.25 23.37
N GLU A 130 5.12 1.45 24.38
CA GLU A 130 5.95 1.07 25.52
C GLU A 130 7.09 0.10 25.18
N ALA A 131 7.01 -0.57 24.02
CA ALA A 131 8.03 -1.54 23.63
C ALA A 131 9.37 -0.83 23.28
N ASP A 132 10.44 -1.29 23.90
CA ASP A 132 11.80 -0.76 23.84
C ASP A 132 12.52 -0.96 22.50
N SER A 133 12.01 -1.84 21.66
CA SER A 133 12.67 -2.21 20.40
C SER A 133 11.69 -2.60 19.29
N THR A 134 12.11 -2.42 18.04
CA THR A 134 11.38 -2.91 16.86
C THR A 134 11.08 -4.40 16.95
N ARG A 135 12.06 -5.17 17.40
CA ARG A 135 11.90 -6.62 17.57
C ARG A 135 10.74 -6.92 18.53
N ARG A 136 10.67 -6.22 19.66
CA ARG A 136 9.60 -6.39 20.64
C ARG A 136 8.25 -6.00 20.06
N ARG A 137 8.15 -4.87 19.35
CA ARG A 137 6.94 -4.43 18.65
C ARG A 137 6.46 -5.45 17.63
N LEU A 138 7.36 -6.00 16.80
CA LEU A 138 7.03 -7.04 15.83
C LEU A 138 6.55 -8.33 16.49
N MET A 139 7.11 -8.73 17.63
CA MET A 139 6.62 -9.90 18.41
C MET A 139 5.21 -9.65 18.94
N ILE A 140 4.91 -8.47 19.46
CA ILE A 140 3.57 -8.09 19.93
C ILE A 140 2.59 -8.13 18.76
N LEU A 141 2.91 -7.49 17.60
CA LEU A 141 2.06 -7.51 16.41
C LEU A 141 1.81 -8.94 15.91
N ARG A 142 2.86 -9.76 15.83
CA ARG A 142 2.72 -11.16 15.46
C ARG A 142 1.73 -11.90 16.35
N SER A 143 1.86 -11.75 17.68
CA SER A 143 0.98 -12.41 18.65
C SER A 143 -0.49 -12.00 18.48
N GLN A 144 -0.75 -10.76 18.08
CA GLN A 144 -2.11 -10.27 17.82
C GLN A 144 -2.68 -10.78 16.50
N LEU A 145 -1.89 -10.75 15.44
CA LEU A 145 -2.34 -11.13 14.09
C LEU A 145 -2.64 -12.63 13.96
N VAL A 146 -1.90 -13.50 14.65
CA VAL A 146 -2.13 -14.96 14.61
C VAL A 146 -3.39 -15.41 15.36
N ARG A 147 -3.95 -14.58 16.25
CA ARG A 147 -5.14 -14.94 17.07
C ARG A 147 -6.42 -15.07 16.24
N THR A 148 -6.49 -14.40 15.11
CA THR A 148 -7.68 -14.38 14.26
C THR A 148 -7.36 -14.96 12.88
N PRO A 149 -7.61 -16.25 12.66
CA PRO A 149 -7.43 -16.88 11.38
C PRO A 149 -8.30 -16.21 10.31
N VAL A 150 -7.74 -16.00 9.14
CA VAL A 150 -8.47 -15.45 7.99
C VAL A 150 -8.99 -16.59 7.14
N PRO A 151 -10.29 -16.64 6.85
CA PRO A 151 -10.83 -17.58 5.89
C PRO A 151 -10.17 -17.37 4.51
N SER A 152 -9.41 -18.34 4.05
CA SER A 152 -8.77 -18.26 2.74
C SER A 152 -9.70 -18.79 1.64
N ASP A 153 -9.91 -18.00 0.60
CA ASP A 153 -10.50 -18.46 -0.66
C ASP A 153 -9.38 -18.66 -1.68
N ARG A 154 -8.96 -19.91 -1.90
CA ARG A 154 -7.88 -20.25 -2.83
C ARG A 154 -8.12 -19.72 -4.24
N ARG A 155 -9.36 -19.69 -4.72
CA ARG A 155 -9.71 -19.18 -6.06
C ARG A 155 -9.46 -17.68 -6.12
N LEU A 156 -9.88 -16.93 -5.08
CA LEU A 156 -9.64 -15.49 -5.01
C LEU A 156 -8.14 -15.18 -4.90
N SER A 157 -7.41 -15.87 -4.02
CA SER A 157 -5.96 -15.67 -3.88
C SER A 157 -5.21 -15.98 -5.19
N SER A 158 -5.54 -17.07 -5.88
CA SER A 158 -4.96 -17.39 -7.19
C SER A 158 -5.29 -16.33 -8.23
N ALA A 159 -6.52 -15.81 -8.25
CA ALA A 159 -6.91 -14.73 -9.16
C ALA A 159 -6.13 -13.44 -8.89
N VAL A 160 -5.94 -13.07 -7.61
CA VAL A 160 -5.14 -11.92 -7.20
C VAL A 160 -3.69 -12.08 -7.63
N ASP A 161 -3.08 -13.23 -7.36
CA ASP A 161 -1.69 -13.51 -7.73
C ASP A 161 -1.48 -13.45 -9.27
N MET A 162 -2.40 -14.03 -10.05
CA MET A 162 -2.37 -13.95 -11.52
C MET A 162 -2.50 -12.51 -12.03
N ILE A 163 -3.39 -11.71 -11.44
CA ILE A 163 -3.61 -10.31 -11.83
C ILE A 163 -2.37 -9.47 -11.53
N LEU A 164 -1.74 -9.67 -10.39
CA LEU A 164 -0.54 -8.91 -9.98
C LEU A 164 0.71 -9.34 -10.76
N ALA A 165 0.81 -10.62 -11.12
CA ALA A 165 1.91 -11.14 -11.94
C ALA A 165 1.81 -10.63 -13.39
N ASP A 166 0.63 -10.72 -14.00
CA ASP A 166 0.37 -10.25 -15.36
C ASP A 166 -0.76 -9.22 -15.40
N GLY A 167 -0.39 -7.94 -15.30
CA GLY A 167 -1.34 -6.83 -15.39
C GLY A 167 -2.03 -6.65 -16.74
N ARG A 168 -1.77 -7.52 -17.74
CA ARG A 168 -2.44 -7.58 -19.04
C ARG A 168 -3.50 -8.66 -19.09
N ALA A 169 -3.51 -9.60 -18.14
CA ALA A 169 -4.44 -10.70 -18.12
C ALA A 169 -5.89 -10.20 -18.09
N ARG A 170 -6.70 -10.70 -19.02
CA ARG A 170 -8.11 -10.31 -19.11
C ARG A 170 -8.88 -10.93 -17.95
N PRO A 171 -9.69 -10.17 -17.20
CA PRO A 171 -10.49 -10.71 -16.09
C PRO A 171 -11.34 -11.92 -16.46
N GLN A 172 -11.83 -11.98 -17.70
CA GLN A 172 -12.55 -13.15 -18.24
C GLN A 172 -11.69 -14.41 -18.18
N ARG A 173 -10.45 -14.34 -18.70
CA ARG A 173 -9.52 -15.49 -18.71
C ARG A 173 -9.14 -15.94 -17.30
N ILE A 174 -8.93 -14.97 -16.40
CA ILE A 174 -8.64 -15.27 -14.99
C ILE A 174 -9.80 -15.99 -14.33
N ALA A 175 -11.03 -15.49 -14.54
CA ALA A 175 -12.23 -16.11 -14.00
C ALA A 175 -12.37 -17.58 -14.47
N GLU A 176 -12.15 -17.85 -15.75
CA GLU A 176 -12.15 -19.20 -16.33
C GLU A 176 -11.13 -20.12 -15.64
N VAL A 177 -9.90 -19.66 -15.46
CA VAL A 177 -8.82 -20.45 -14.83
C VAL A 177 -9.13 -20.80 -13.37
N VAL A 178 -9.77 -19.89 -12.63
CA VAL A 178 -10.12 -20.14 -11.22
C VAL A 178 -11.52 -20.75 -11.03
N GLY A 179 -12.19 -21.15 -12.12
CA GLY A 179 -13.50 -21.81 -12.09
C GLY A 179 -14.64 -20.87 -11.62
N LEU A 180 -14.58 -19.60 -12.00
CA LEU A 180 -15.60 -18.59 -11.70
C LEU A 180 -16.14 -17.96 -12.99
N SER A 181 -17.39 -17.49 -12.97
CA SER A 181 -17.86 -16.56 -13.99
C SER A 181 -17.23 -15.17 -13.76
N ARG A 182 -17.13 -14.36 -14.81
CA ARG A 182 -16.67 -12.96 -14.72
C ARG A 182 -17.46 -12.16 -13.68
N ARG A 183 -18.80 -12.40 -13.57
CA ARG A 183 -19.67 -11.73 -12.59
C ARG A 183 -19.33 -12.15 -11.16
N GLN A 184 -19.11 -13.45 -10.92
CA GLN A 184 -18.71 -13.96 -9.60
C GLN A 184 -17.36 -13.40 -9.18
N LEU A 185 -16.35 -13.40 -10.07
CA LEU A 185 -15.05 -12.80 -9.81
C LEU A 185 -15.18 -11.31 -9.44
N GLY A 186 -15.95 -10.54 -10.22
CA GLY A 186 -16.20 -9.12 -9.96
C GLY A 186 -16.82 -8.88 -8.59
N ARG A 187 -17.84 -9.69 -8.21
CA ARG A 187 -18.51 -9.61 -6.91
C ARG A 187 -17.53 -9.93 -5.77
N LEU A 188 -16.76 -11.01 -5.86
CA LEU A 188 -15.76 -11.38 -4.86
C LEU A 188 -14.72 -10.26 -4.67
N PHE A 189 -14.27 -9.62 -5.74
CA PHE A 189 -13.34 -8.50 -5.66
C PHE A 189 -13.94 -7.30 -4.92
N GLN A 190 -15.21 -6.95 -5.18
CA GLN A 190 -15.89 -5.87 -4.46
C GLN A 190 -16.10 -6.20 -2.98
N GLU A 191 -16.49 -7.43 -2.68
CA GLU A 191 -16.77 -7.88 -1.31
C GLU A 191 -15.49 -8.02 -0.48
N ARG A 192 -14.40 -8.52 -1.06
CA ARG A 192 -13.19 -8.92 -0.32
C ARG A 192 -12.01 -7.96 -0.47
N ILE A 193 -11.97 -7.16 -1.54
CA ILE A 193 -10.84 -6.27 -1.85
C ILE A 193 -11.29 -4.81 -1.92
N GLY A 194 -12.50 -4.54 -2.44
CA GLY A 194 -13.00 -3.20 -2.67
C GLY A 194 -12.56 -2.57 -3.99
N ILE A 195 -11.67 -3.23 -4.74
CA ILE A 195 -11.18 -2.78 -6.04
C ILE A 195 -11.50 -3.83 -7.10
N ALA A 196 -11.98 -3.38 -8.27
CA ALA A 196 -12.27 -4.29 -9.37
C ALA A 196 -11.01 -5.01 -9.90
N PRO A 197 -11.13 -6.25 -10.43
CA PRO A 197 -10.00 -7.02 -10.98
C PRO A 197 -9.17 -6.23 -11.99
N LYS A 198 -9.82 -5.52 -12.91
CA LYS A 198 -9.15 -4.67 -13.90
C LYS A 198 -8.32 -3.55 -13.25
N SER A 199 -8.86 -2.91 -12.22
CA SER A 199 -8.16 -1.82 -11.51
C SER A 199 -6.93 -2.34 -10.77
N LEU A 200 -7.01 -3.50 -10.12
CA LEU A 200 -5.87 -4.13 -9.47
C LEU A 200 -4.76 -4.49 -10.50
N GLY A 201 -5.13 -4.99 -11.68
CA GLY A 201 -4.18 -5.26 -12.77
C GLY A 201 -3.48 -3.98 -13.29
N LEU A 202 -4.24 -2.88 -13.41
CA LEU A 202 -3.67 -1.59 -13.78
C LEU A 202 -2.68 -1.09 -12.72
N LEU A 203 -3.00 -1.23 -11.42
CA LEU A 203 -2.10 -0.88 -10.33
C LEU A 203 -0.84 -1.76 -10.32
N GLY A 204 -0.97 -3.07 -10.53
CA GLY A 204 0.19 -3.96 -10.68
C GLY A 204 1.13 -3.54 -11.81
N ARG A 205 0.58 -3.13 -12.95
CA ARG A 205 1.34 -2.57 -14.09
C ARG A 205 2.01 -1.24 -13.73
N PHE A 206 1.27 -0.34 -13.06
CA PHE A 206 1.80 0.93 -12.58
C PHE A 206 2.96 0.75 -11.60
N GLN A 207 2.84 -0.18 -10.66
CA GLN A 207 3.90 -0.52 -9.71
C GLN A 207 5.16 -1.07 -10.37
N ARG A 208 5.04 -1.85 -11.47
CA ARG A 208 6.20 -2.26 -12.28
C ARG A 208 6.90 -1.07 -12.93
N ALA A 209 6.13 -0.12 -13.44
CA ALA A 209 6.69 1.10 -14.03
C ALA A 209 7.40 1.97 -12.99
N LEU A 210 6.84 2.11 -11.77
CA LEU A 210 7.49 2.81 -10.66
C LEU A 210 8.85 2.19 -10.34
N ARG A 211 8.90 0.88 -10.11
CA ARG A 211 10.18 0.18 -9.83
C ARG A 211 11.21 0.37 -10.94
N ALA A 212 10.78 0.37 -12.20
CA ALA A 212 11.69 0.62 -13.33
C ALA A 212 12.18 2.07 -13.38
N LEU A 213 11.39 3.02 -12.88
CA LEU A 213 11.79 4.43 -12.77
C LEU A 213 12.75 4.67 -11.61
N ASP A 214 12.55 3.99 -10.48
CA ASP A 214 13.38 4.10 -9.26
C ASP A 214 14.75 3.42 -9.45
N GLY A 215 14.80 2.35 -10.25
CA GLY A 215 16.03 1.56 -10.50
C GLY A 215 17.07 2.23 -11.39
N GLY A 216 16.83 3.44 -11.89
CA GLY A 216 17.86 4.16 -12.66
C GLY A 216 17.38 5.32 -13.52
N THR A 217 18.22 6.36 -13.60
CA THR A 217 17.93 7.61 -14.33
C THR A 217 18.12 7.51 -15.84
N ARG A 218 18.73 6.46 -16.35
CA ARG A 218 19.12 6.28 -17.76
C ARG A 218 18.06 5.59 -18.63
N THR A 219 17.07 4.92 -18.02
CA THR A 219 16.03 4.21 -18.78
C THR A 219 15.07 5.19 -19.45
N SER A 220 14.87 5.07 -20.76
CA SER A 220 13.91 5.91 -21.48
C SER A 220 12.47 5.59 -21.04
N LEU A 221 11.57 6.57 -21.10
CA LEU A 221 10.16 6.34 -20.76
C LEU A 221 9.50 5.34 -21.73
N ALA A 222 9.96 5.23 -22.96
CA ALA A 222 9.51 4.23 -23.91
C ALA A 222 9.90 2.82 -23.46
N SER A 223 11.17 2.64 -22.99
CA SER A 223 11.63 1.35 -22.44
C SER A 223 10.90 0.98 -21.15
N VAL A 224 10.64 1.95 -20.26
CA VAL A 224 9.83 1.73 -19.05
C VAL A 224 8.41 1.30 -19.43
N ALA A 225 7.78 1.96 -20.41
CA ALA A 225 6.45 1.61 -20.88
C ALA A 225 6.41 0.16 -21.41
N ALA A 226 7.33 -0.20 -22.29
CA ALA A 226 7.41 -1.54 -22.86
C ALA A 226 7.64 -2.62 -21.78
N GLY A 227 8.63 -2.42 -20.90
CA GLY A 227 8.98 -3.36 -19.83
C GLY A 227 7.88 -3.52 -18.76
N ALA A 228 7.13 -2.46 -18.47
CA ALA A 228 6.02 -2.50 -17.53
C ALA A 228 4.71 -3.03 -18.14
N GLY A 229 4.65 -3.21 -19.45
CA GLY A 229 3.48 -3.77 -20.11
C GLY A 229 2.48 -2.75 -20.64
N TYR A 230 2.92 -1.52 -20.88
CA TYR A 230 2.13 -0.50 -21.59
C TYR A 230 2.26 -0.65 -23.11
N PHE A 231 1.26 -0.18 -23.83
CA PHE A 231 1.30 -0.17 -25.29
C PHE A 231 2.32 0.84 -25.81
N ASP A 232 2.32 2.03 -25.21
CA ASP A 232 3.19 3.14 -25.56
C ASP A 232 3.45 4.05 -24.34
N GLN A 233 4.31 5.04 -24.52
CA GLN A 233 4.63 6.06 -23.52
C GLN A 233 3.40 6.93 -23.16
N ALA A 234 2.51 7.22 -24.11
CA ALA A 234 1.31 8.03 -23.85
C ALA A 234 0.35 7.29 -22.92
N HIS A 235 0.21 5.97 -23.08
CA HIS A 235 -0.55 5.12 -22.19
C HIS A 235 0.05 5.11 -20.76
N LEU A 236 1.37 4.96 -20.64
CA LEU A 236 2.08 5.09 -19.36
C LEU A 236 1.78 6.44 -18.69
N CYS A 237 1.89 7.54 -19.44
CA CYS A 237 1.64 8.89 -18.92
C CYS A 237 0.18 9.09 -18.46
N ARG A 238 -0.79 8.48 -19.12
CA ARG A 238 -2.21 8.51 -18.67
C ARG A 238 -2.39 7.83 -17.33
N ASP A 239 -1.85 6.63 -17.16
CA ASP A 239 -1.95 5.88 -15.91
C ASP A 239 -1.20 6.62 -14.78
N PHE A 240 -0.04 7.22 -15.05
CA PHE A 240 0.68 8.03 -14.06
C PHE A 240 -0.14 9.23 -13.57
N ARG A 241 -0.81 9.95 -14.48
CA ARG A 241 -1.70 11.05 -14.07
C ARG A 241 -2.88 10.54 -13.24
N LEU A 242 -3.43 9.38 -13.61
CA LEU A 242 -4.56 8.78 -12.91
C LEU A 242 -4.21 8.35 -11.49
N PHE A 243 -3.07 7.64 -11.32
CA PHE A 243 -2.71 7.01 -10.06
C PHE A 243 -1.81 7.89 -9.18
N ALA A 244 -0.85 8.58 -9.79
CA ALA A 244 0.13 9.41 -9.09
C ALA A 244 -0.22 10.91 -9.06
N GLY A 245 -1.18 11.37 -9.86
CA GLY A 245 -1.48 12.80 -10.01
C GLY A 245 -0.36 13.61 -10.68
N THR A 246 0.63 12.94 -11.30
CA THR A 246 1.77 13.56 -11.98
C THR A 246 2.15 12.78 -13.23
N THR A 247 3.13 13.24 -13.98
CA THR A 247 3.71 12.49 -15.11
C THR A 247 4.92 11.66 -14.65
N PRO A 248 5.35 10.62 -15.41
CA PRO A 248 6.59 9.90 -15.10
C PRO A 248 7.82 10.81 -15.02
N ALA A 249 7.88 11.83 -15.88
CA ALA A 249 8.96 12.82 -15.85
C ALA A 249 8.87 13.75 -14.63
N GLY A 250 7.64 14.13 -14.22
CA GLY A 250 7.37 14.89 -12.99
C GLY A 250 7.81 14.10 -11.77
N TYR A 251 7.39 12.84 -11.68
CA TYR A 251 7.79 11.92 -10.62
C TYR A 251 9.33 11.81 -10.49
N ARG A 252 10.04 11.59 -11.59
CA ARG A 252 11.51 11.56 -11.57
C ARG A 252 12.13 12.86 -11.03
N ARG A 253 11.56 14.03 -11.35
CA ARG A 253 12.05 15.30 -10.81
C ARG A 253 11.82 15.43 -9.32
N GLU A 254 10.64 15.04 -8.84
CA GLU A 254 10.30 15.04 -7.42
C GLU A 254 11.22 14.12 -6.62
N MET A 255 11.43 12.89 -7.09
CA MET A 255 12.34 11.94 -6.46
C MET A 255 13.79 12.46 -6.39
N ARG A 256 14.30 13.10 -7.46
CA ARG A 256 15.62 13.72 -7.44
C ARG A 256 15.71 14.89 -6.46
N ALA A 257 14.65 15.70 -6.35
CA ALA A 257 14.61 16.81 -5.40
C ALA A 257 14.62 16.29 -3.96
N LEU A 258 13.84 15.23 -3.66
CA LEU A 258 13.83 14.57 -2.36
C LEU A 258 15.19 13.96 -2.03
N THR A 259 15.83 13.25 -2.96
CA THR A 259 17.17 12.68 -2.77
C THR A 259 18.20 13.77 -2.46
N ARG A 260 18.19 14.89 -3.17
CA ARG A 260 19.07 16.04 -2.88
C ARG A 260 18.78 16.61 -1.50
N HIS A 261 17.52 16.82 -1.17
CA HIS A 261 17.13 17.37 0.15
C HIS A 261 17.59 16.48 1.32
N PHE A 262 17.64 15.15 1.13
CA PHE A 262 18.15 14.22 2.13
C PHE A 262 19.69 14.08 2.16
N LEU A 263 20.37 14.36 1.04
CA LEU A 263 21.85 14.30 0.98
C LEU A 263 22.52 15.62 1.36
N ASP A 264 21.84 16.75 1.16
CA ASP A 264 22.37 18.11 1.42
C ASP A 264 21.99 18.63 2.82
N SER A 265 21.39 17.79 3.66
CA SER A 265 21.05 18.16 5.05
C SER A 265 22.19 17.80 5.98
N PRO A 266 22.74 18.76 6.77
CA PRO A 266 23.84 18.54 7.69
C PRO A 266 23.50 17.57 8.84
#